data_af53899d696e193bca8c776c1a6b0913
#
_entry.id   af53899d696e193bca8c776c1a6b0913
#
_cell.length_a   1.000
_cell.length_b   1.000
_cell.length_c   1.000
_cell.angle_alpha   90.00
_cell.angle_beta   90.00
_cell.angle_gamma   90.00
#
_symmetry.space_group_name_H-M   'P 1'
#
loop_
_entity.id
_entity.type
_entity.pdbx_description
1 polymer ?
#
loop_
_entity_poly.entity_id
_entity_poly.type
_entity_poly.pdbx_seq_one_letter_code
_entity_poly.pdbx_strand_id
1 'polypeptide(L)'
;MLAATLILISLPATAQESPGRFELTPFAAYRGGGDFEDKEGLIEFELQESNAWGLILNGKVEANTQWEVLYSSQSTSADITGAIPDEPDFDLDVEYLHIGGTYLFDGDRVRPFMAATIGASRLKPQPSGFSSETFVSGSIGGGWKIGLGKNLALRVEARGYATLVDSDSLLFCESSDAGGVCLLVLEGSFFTQWEARAGLTFRF
;
A
#
# COMPACT_ATOMS: atom_id res chain seq x y z
N MET A 1 -34.26 -9.56 5.48
CA MET A 1 -34.29 -8.69 4.30
C MET A 1 -33.99 -7.27 4.80
N LEU A 2 -32.73 -6.82 4.73
CA LEU A 2 -32.35 -5.44 5.03
C LEU A 2 -32.21 -4.70 3.69
N ALA A 3 -33.06 -3.70 3.48
CA ALA A 3 -33.00 -2.83 2.33
C ALA A 3 -31.91 -1.75 2.59
N ALA A 4 -30.83 -1.77 1.82
CA ALA A 4 -29.83 -0.72 1.82
C ALA A 4 -30.35 0.47 1.00
N THR A 5 -30.66 1.55 1.66
CA THR A 5 -31.08 2.80 1.02
C THR A 5 -29.83 3.55 0.55
N LEU A 6 -29.60 3.58 -0.76
CA LEU A 6 -28.56 4.39 -1.40
C LEU A 6 -28.99 5.86 -1.36
N ILE A 7 -28.32 6.68 -0.58
CA ILE A 7 -28.51 8.14 -0.58
C ILE A 7 -27.65 8.72 -1.71
N LEU A 8 -28.29 9.10 -2.82
CA LEU A 8 -27.69 9.89 -3.90
C LEU A 8 -27.61 11.35 -3.45
N ILE A 9 -26.41 11.81 -3.08
CA ILE A 9 -26.13 13.22 -2.85
C ILE A 9 -25.90 13.88 -4.22
N SER A 10 -26.88 14.62 -4.70
CA SER A 10 -26.75 15.46 -5.88
C SER A 10 -26.04 16.78 -5.52
N LEU A 11 -24.74 16.89 -5.86
CA LEU A 11 -23.99 18.14 -5.80
C LEU A 11 -24.34 19.00 -7.05
N PRO A 12 -24.61 20.30 -6.89
CA PRO A 12 -24.83 21.18 -8.03
C PRO A 12 -23.52 21.38 -8.81
N ALA A 13 -23.48 20.94 -10.06
CA ALA A 13 -22.37 21.15 -10.97
C ALA A 13 -22.39 22.58 -11.50
N THR A 14 -21.70 23.49 -10.85
CA THR A 14 -21.27 24.74 -11.49
C THR A 14 -19.95 24.47 -12.21
N ALA A 15 -20.05 24.14 -13.49
CA ALA A 15 -18.91 23.91 -14.35
C ALA A 15 -18.23 25.25 -14.71
N GLN A 16 -17.24 25.64 -13.93
CA GLN A 16 -16.23 26.58 -14.37
C GLN A 16 -15.02 25.75 -14.82
N GLU A 17 -14.72 25.76 -16.12
CA GLU A 17 -13.64 25.01 -16.76
C GLU A 17 -12.25 25.51 -16.29
N SER A 18 -11.82 25.08 -15.12
CA SER A 18 -10.40 25.04 -14.80
C SER A 18 -9.94 23.58 -15.00
N PRO A 19 -8.84 23.31 -15.74
CA PRO A 19 -8.31 21.96 -15.80
C PRO A 19 -8.05 21.50 -14.36
N GLY A 20 -8.67 20.40 -13.96
CA GLY A 20 -8.74 19.94 -12.58
C GLY A 20 -7.36 20.01 -11.89
N ARG A 21 -7.31 20.75 -10.78
CA ARG A 21 -6.08 20.90 -9.97
C ARG A 21 -5.80 19.65 -9.16
N PHE A 22 -6.83 18.84 -8.94
CA PHE A 22 -6.76 17.65 -8.11
C PHE A 22 -7.23 16.42 -8.89
N GLU A 23 -6.62 15.28 -8.56
CA GLU A 23 -6.98 13.98 -9.10
C GLU A 23 -7.17 13.01 -7.94
N LEU A 24 -8.29 12.26 -7.93
CA LEU A 24 -8.57 11.19 -6.98
C LEU A 24 -8.63 9.87 -7.73
N THR A 25 -7.84 8.88 -7.29
CA THR A 25 -7.74 7.59 -7.94
C THR A 25 -7.97 6.46 -6.94
N PRO A 26 -9.21 5.97 -6.78
CA PRO A 26 -9.42 4.64 -6.20
C PRO A 26 -8.85 3.57 -7.12
N PHE A 27 -8.21 2.56 -6.52
CA PHE A 27 -7.59 1.47 -7.27
C PHE A 27 -7.78 0.11 -6.59
N ALA A 28 -7.72 -0.94 -7.40
CA ALA A 28 -7.51 -2.31 -6.98
C ALA A 28 -6.11 -2.75 -7.43
N ALA A 29 -5.49 -3.63 -6.65
CA ALA A 29 -4.13 -4.07 -6.89
C ALA A 29 -3.95 -5.55 -6.52
N TYR A 30 -2.87 -6.12 -7.02
CA TYR A 30 -2.31 -7.39 -6.61
C TYR A 30 -0.91 -7.13 -6.08
N ARG A 31 -0.63 -7.58 -4.86
CA ARG A 31 0.63 -7.33 -4.16
C ARG A 31 1.26 -8.63 -3.73
N GLY A 32 2.56 -8.74 -3.95
CA GLY A 32 3.37 -9.88 -3.56
C GLY A 32 4.74 -9.45 -3.05
N GLY A 33 5.52 -10.43 -2.64
CA GLY A 33 6.79 -10.22 -1.95
C GLY A 33 6.58 -9.99 -0.46
N GLY A 34 7.65 -9.93 0.27
CA GLY A 34 7.64 -9.78 1.72
C GLY A 34 8.27 -10.97 2.40
N ASP A 35 9.34 -11.47 1.80
CA ASP A 35 10.11 -12.58 2.34
C ASP A 35 11.11 -12.05 3.37
N PHE A 36 11.20 -12.70 4.50
CA PHE A 36 12.20 -12.46 5.54
C PHE A 36 12.97 -13.75 5.79
N GLU A 37 14.29 -13.66 5.78
CA GLU A 37 15.17 -14.73 6.23
C GLU A 37 15.73 -14.36 7.60
N ASP A 38 15.70 -15.31 8.55
CA ASP A 38 16.44 -15.20 9.79
C ASP A 38 17.95 -15.38 9.52
N LYS A 39 18.81 -14.73 10.33
CA LYS A 39 20.29 -14.80 10.22
C LYS A 39 20.86 -16.21 10.20
N GLU A 40 20.18 -17.16 10.81
CA GLU A 40 20.60 -18.55 10.87
C GLU A 40 20.01 -19.40 9.73
N GLY A 41 19.11 -18.84 8.91
CA GLY A 41 18.42 -19.54 7.83
C GLY A 41 17.51 -20.67 8.32
N LEU A 42 17.08 -20.60 9.58
CA LEU A 42 16.27 -21.63 10.23
C LEU A 42 14.78 -21.32 10.18
N ILE A 43 14.40 -20.06 9.98
CA ILE A 43 13.00 -19.61 9.90
C ILE A 43 12.86 -18.75 8.64
N GLU A 44 12.02 -19.18 7.74
CA GLU A 44 11.58 -18.45 6.55
C GLU A 44 10.16 -17.96 6.79
N PHE A 45 9.97 -16.63 6.67
CA PHE A 45 8.68 -15.99 6.79
C PHE A 45 8.29 -15.45 5.43
N GLU A 46 7.21 -15.95 4.86
CA GLU A 46 6.71 -15.56 3.55
C GLU A 46 5.29 -15.01 3.65
N LEU A 47 5.07 -13.82 3.09
CA LEU A 47 3.73 -13.27 2.95
C LEU A 47 3.10 -13.79 1.66
N GLN A 48 1.89 -14.34 1.79
CA GLN A 48 1.13 -14.77 0.62
C GLN A 48 0.74 -13.58 -0.25
N GLU A 49 0.89 -13.76 -1.55
CA GLU A 49 0.42 -12.79 -2.53
C GLU A 49 -1.10 -12.65 -2.45
N SER A 50 -1.60 -11.42 -2.37
CA SER A 50 -3.02 -11.18 -2.23
C SER A 50 -3.48 -9.87 -2.87
N ASN A 51 -4.80 -9.70 -2.91
CA ASN A 51 -5.42 -8.48 -3.40
C ASN A 51 -5.22 -7.33 -2.42
N ALA A 52 -4.96 -6.15 -2.97
CA ALA A 52 -4.91 -4.90 -2.24
C ALA A 52 -5.86 -3.88 -2.87
N TRP A 53 -6.20 -2.87 -2.10
CA TRP A 53 -6.99 -1.73 -2.56
C TRP A 53 -6.44 -0.43 -1.96
N GLY A 54 -6.79 0.68 -2.56
CA GLY A 54 -6.31 1.95 -2.02
C GLY A 54 -6.84 3.16 -2.74
N LEU A 55 -6.26 4.30 -2.37
CA LEU A 55 -6.64 5.61 -2.84
C LEU A 55 -5.38 6.45 -3.07
N ILE A 56 -5.33 7.13 -4.21
CA ILE A 56 -4.28 8.11 -4.52
C ILE A 56 -4.94 9.48 -4.70
N LEU A 57 -4.42 10.47 -4.00
CA LEU A 57 -4.74 11.87 -4.19
C LEU A 57 -3.52 12.57 -4.80
N ASN A 58 -3.68 13.16 -5.97
CA ASN A 58 -2.66 13.98 -6.60
C ASN A 58 -3.13 15.44 -6.68
N GLY A 59 -2.19 16.38 -6.54
CA GLY A 59 -2.43 17.80 -6.79
C GLY A 59 -1.35 18.37 -7.69
N LYS A 60 -1.79 19.13 -8.70
CA LYS A 60 -0.90 19.73 -9.69
C LYS A 60 0.00 20.78 -9.04
N VAL A 61 1.31 20.65 -9.22
CA VAL A 61 2.33 21.65 -8.85
C VAL A 61 2.74 22.42 -10.08
N GLU A 62 3.18 21.74 -11.12
CA GLU A 62 3.61 22.30 -12.41
C GLU A 62 2.96 21.50 -13.55
N ALA A 63 3.33 21.84 -14.79
CA ALA A 63 2.75 21.20 -15.99
C ALA A 63 2.89 19.66 -15.97
N ASN A 64 4.05 19.18 -15.49
CA ASN A 64 4.42 17.76 -15.51
C ASN A 64 4.65 17.18 -14.12
N THR A 65 4.43 17.94 -13.05
CA THR A 65 4.69 17.52 -11.66
C THR A 65 3.45 17.63 -10.81
N GLN A 66 3.18 16.58 -10.05
CA GLN A 66 2.09 16.51 -9.07
C GLN A 66 2.67 16.05 -7.72
N TRP A 67 2.19 16.60 -6.60
CA TRP A 67 2.34 15.91 -5.32
C TRP A 67 1.38 14.73 -5.26
N GLU A 68 1.71 13.74 -4.45
CA GLU A 68 0.94 12.51 -4.30
C GLU A 68 0.82 12.14 -2.83
N VAL A 69 -0.41 11.82 -2.40
CA VAL A 69 -0.68 11.09 -1.17
C VAL A 69 -1.27 9.74 -1.55
N LEU A 70 -0.68 8.68 -1.03
CA LEU A 70 -1.06 7.30 -1.30
C LEU A 70 -1.48 6.62 0.01
N TYR A 71 -2.65 5.99 0.00
CA TYR A 71 -3.05 4.98 0.96
C TYR A 71 -3.27 3.64 0.24
N SER A 72 -2.74 2.56 0.78
CA SER A 72 -2.93 1.20 0.25
C SER A 72 -3.05 0.22 1.39
N SER A 73 -3.97 -0.74 1.28
CA SER A 73 -4.24 -1.78 2.29
C SER A 73 -4.35 -3.15 1.63
N GLN A 74 -3.69 -4.12 2.22
CA GLN A 74 -3.69 -5.53 1.83
C GLN A 74 -4.01 -6.37 3.06
N SER A 75 -4.92 -7.32 2.91
CA SER A 75 -5.09 -8.41 3.88
C SER A 75 -4.49 -9.68 3.30
N THR A 76 -3.55 -10.27 4.01
CA THR A 76 -2.78 -11.44 3.57
C THR A 76 -2.60 -12.41 4.73
N SER A 77 -2.15 -13.61 4.44
CA SER A 77 -1.73 -14.60 5.43
C SER A 77 -0.22 -14.73 5.41
N ALA A 78 0.35 -14.96 6.57
CA ALA A 78 1.77 -15.19 6.74
C ALA A 78 2.03 -16.67 6.99
N ASP A 79 2.88 -17.28 6.16
CA ASP A 79 3.34 -18.65 6.30
C ASP A 79 4.68 -18.64 7.03
N ILE A 80 4.80 -19.43 8.08
CA ILE A 80 6.05 -19.63 8.83
C ILE A 80 6.59 -21.03 8.52
N THR A 81 7.71 -21.09 7.82
CA THR A 81 8.38 -22.36 7.53
C THR A 81 9.67 -22.46 8.34
N GLY A 82 9.83 -23.49 9.17
CA GLY A 82 11.06 -23.67 9.97
C GLY A 82 10.91 -24.58 11.18
N ALA A 83 11.63 -24.29 12.25
CA ALA A 83 11.92 -25.19 13.37
C ALA A 83 10.73 -25.66 14.23
N ILE A 84 9.52 -25.16 14.02
CA ILE A 84 8.33 -25.54 14.79
C ILE A 84 7.28 -26.11 13.82
N PRO A 85 7.06 -27.43 13.78
CA PRO A 85 5.95 -28.02 13.03
C PRO A 85 4.62 -27.62 13.68
N ASP A 86 3.63 -27.19 12.87
CA ASP A 86 2.25 -26.91 13.25
C ASP A 86 1.93 -25.54 13.89
N GLU A 87 2.69 -24.46 13.59
CA GLU A 87 2.11 -23.13 13.85
C GLU A 87 1.13 -22.76 12.72
N PRO A 88 -0.12 -22.37 13.08
CA PRO A 88 -1.11 -22.03 12.09
C PRO A 88 -0.76 -20.70 11.40
N ASP A 89 -1.01 -20.64 10.07
CA ASP A 89 -1.01 -19.41 9.32
C ASP A 89 -1.83 -18.34 10.04
N PHE A 90 -1.34 -17.14 10.13
CA PHE A 90 -2.09 -16.05 10.74
C PHE A 90 -2.34 -14.92 9.72
N ASP A 91 -3.52 -14.32 9.83
CA ASP A 91 -3.91 -13.21 8.98
C ASP A 91 -3.20 -11.93 9.41
N LEU A 92 -2.68 -11.18 8.43
CA LEU A 92 -1.95 -9.93 8.60
C LEU A 92 -2.48 -8.86 7.65
N ASP A 93 -2.79 -7.67 8.20
CA ASP A 93 -3.04 -6.50 7.37
C ASP A 93 -1.76 -5.68 7.22
N VAL A 94 -1.42 -5.34 5.96
CA VAL A 94 -0.30 -4.47 5.60
C VAL A 94 -0.85 -3.18 5.01
N GLU A 95 -0.68 -2.08 5.71
CA GLU A 95 -1.16 -0.75 5.31
C GLU A 95 0.02 0.17 5.00
N TYR A 96 -0.09 0.97 3.93
CA TYR A 96 0.87 2.03 3.57
C TYR A 96 0.17 3.38 3.55
N LEU A 97 0.80 4.37 4.17
CA LEU A 97 0.43 5.78 4.05
C LEU A 97 1.66 6.59 3.67
N HIS A 98 1.70 7.06 2.44
CA HIS A 98 2.86 7.72 1.86
C HIS A 98 2.52 9.10 1.31
N ILE A 99 3.53 9.99 1.27
CA ILE A 99 3.49 11.28 0.59
C ILE A 99 4.72 11.40 -0.33
N GLY A 100 4.56 12.05 -1.47
CA GLY A 100 5.65 12.27 -2.40
C GLY A 100 5.20 12.96 -3.67
N GLY A 101 5.70 12.51 -4.81
CA GLY A 101 5.43 13.15 -6.09
C GLY A 101 5.32 12.19 -7.25
N THR A 102 4.62 12.67 -8.27
CA THR A 102 4.46 12.02 -9.57
C THR A 102 4.98 12.97 -10.65
N TYR A 103 5.85 12.49 -11.51
CA TYR A 103 6.29 13.17 -12.73
C TYR A 103 5.62 12.52 -13.94
N LEU A 104 4.92 13.35 -14.73
CA LEU A 104 4.23 12.93 -15.95
C LEU A 104 5.06 13.31 -17.17
N PHE A 105 5.35 12.33 -18.01
CA PHE A 105 5.97 12.59 -19.30
C PHE A 105 4.94 13.15 -20.30
N ASP A 106 5.43 13.73 -21.38
CA ASP A 106 4.57 14.27 -22.43
C ASP A 106 3.79 13.15 -23.15
N GLY A 107 2.57 13.47 -23.51
CA GLY A 107 1.66 12.55 -24.20
C GLY A 107 0.24 13.11 -24.20
N ASP A 108 -0.48 12.94 -25.30
CA ASP A 108 -1.84 13.48 -25.45
C ASP A 108 -2.88 12.66 -24.68
N ARG A 109 -3.12 11.45 -25.14
CA ARG A 109 -4.12 10.54 -24.57
C ARG A 109 -3.52 9.55 -23.58
N VAL A 110 -2.30 9.13 -23.82
CA VAL A 110 -1.55 8.21 -22.96
C VAL A 110 -0.33 8.94 -22.45
N ARG A 111 -0.27 9.15 -21.13
CA ARG A 111 0.85 9.83 -20.47
C ARG A 111 1.57 8.85 -19.57
N PRO A 112 2.81 8.47 -19.92
CA PRO A 112 3.67 7.74 -18.99
C PRO A 112 3.95 8.59 -17.74
N PHE A 113 4.21 7.94 -16.61
CA PHE A 113 4.61 8.64 -15.39
C PHE A 113 5.55 7.81 -14.54
N MET A 114 6.29 8.49 -13.68
CA MET A 114 7.04 7.92 -12.58
C MET A 114 6.55 8.55 -11.28
N ALA A 115 6.56 7.79 -10.20
CA ALA A 115 6.18 8.26 -8.88
C ALA A 115 7.18 7.77 -7.83
N ALA A 116 7.48 8.62 -6.85
CA ALA A 116 8.30 8.27 -5.70
C ALA A 116 7.67 8.86 -4.44
N THR A 117 7.58 8.06 -3.39
CA THR A 117 6.94 8.46 -2.14
C THR A 117 7.68 7.88 -0.94
N ILE A 118 7.56 8.56 0.20
CA ILE A 118 8.04 8.12 1.50
C ILE A 118 6.91 8.23 2.51
N GLY A 119 6.91 7.38 3.54
CA GLY A 119 5.88 7.39 4.56
C GLY A 119 6.05 6.27 5.56
N ALA A 120 4.93 5.70 5.96
CA ALA A 120 4.89 4.63 6.94
C ALA A 120 4.17 3.40 6.38
N SER A 121 4.66 2.23 6.77
CA SER A 121 3.97 0.95 6.67
C SER A 121 3.52 0.51 8.05
N ARG A 122 2.32 -0.01 8.15
CA ARG A 122 1.77 -0.58 9.38
C ARG A 122 1.43 -2.04 9.15
N LEU A 123 1.99 -2.89 9.99
CA LEU A 123 1.71 -4.33 10.05
C LEU A 123 0.78 -4.58 11.23
N LYS A 124 -0.35 -5.23 10.97
CA LYS A 124 -1.41 -5.43 11.95
C LYS A 124 -1.88 -6.87 11.95
N PRO A 125 -1.38 -7.70 12.88
CA PRO A 125 -1.84 -9.07 13.03
C PRO A 125 -3.32 -9.13 13.39
N GLN A 126 -4.05 -10.06 12.81
CA GLN A 126 -5.48 -10.26 13.08
C GLN A 126 -5.78 -11.00 14.40
N PRO A 127 -4.94 -11.95 14.92
CA PRO A 127 -5.19 -12.55 16.22
C PRO A 127 -5.19 -11.49 17.32
N SER A 128 -6.24 -11.51 18.15
CA SER A 128 -6.36 -10.61 19.31
C SER A 128 -5.26 -10.91 20.33
N GLY A 129 -4.47 -9.89 20.70
CA GLY A 129 -3.36 -9.99 21.66
C GLY A 129 -2.03 -9.48 21.14
N PHE A 130 -1.85 -9.40 19.82
CA PHE A 130 -0.63 -8.87 19.21
C PHE A 130 -0.72 -7.37 18.92
N SER A 131 0.38 -6.65 19.16
CA SER A 131 0.47 -5.23 18.88
C SER A 131 0.71 -4.96 17.40
N SER A 132 0.12 -3.89 16.86
CA SER A 132 0.45 -3.42 15.52
C SER A 132 1.75 -2.63 15.54
N GLU A 133 2.63 -2.89 14.58
CA GLU A 133 3.91 -2.22 14.42
C GLU A 133 3.89 -1.25 13.22
N THR A 134 4.61 -0.14 13.35
CA THR A 134 4.68 0.88 12.30
C THR A 134 6.14 1.19 11.98
N PHE A 135 6.49 1.11 10.70
CA PHE A 135 7.85 1.27 10.20
C PHE A 135 7.91 2.39 9.16
N VAL A 136 9.08 2.98 9.00
CA VAL A 136 9.37 3.90 7.89
C VAL A 136 9.47 3.11 6.60
N SER A 137 8.82 3.60 5.56
CA SER A 137 8.85 2.97 4.25
C SER A 137 8.92 3.97 3.12
N GLY A 138 9.42 3.51 1.98
CA GLY A 138 9.47 4.27 0.75
C GLY A 138 8.92 3.46 -0.41
N SER A 139 8.54 4.11 -1.48
CA SER A 139 8.14 3.42 -2.70
C SER A 139 8.54 4.17 -3.95
N ILE A 140 8.78 3.40 -5.01
CA ILE A 140 9.00 3.90 -6.36
C ILE A 140 8.11 3.11 -7.32
N GLY A 141 7.51 3.81 -8.28
CA GLY A 141 6.64 3.19 -9.26
C GLY A 141 6.59 3.94 -10.56
N GLY A 142 5.92 3.33 -11.54
CA GLY A 142 5.70 3.94 -12.83
C GLY A 142 4.59 3.24 -13.60
N GLY A 143 4.07 3.93 -14.59
CA GLY A 143 2.95 3.41 -15.36
C GLY A 143 2.42 4.40 -16.37
N TRP A 144 1.13 4.28 -16.65
CA TRP A 144 0.45 5.09 -17.66
C TRP A 144 -0.87 5.65 -17.12
N LYS A 145 -1.12 6.93 -17.40
CA LYS A 145 -2.43 7.56 -17.28
C LYS A 145 -3.06 7.65 -18.67
N ILE A 146 -4.17 6.95 -18.89
CA ILE A 146 -4.87 6.86 -20.19
C ILE A 146 -6.15 7.70 -20.09
N GLY A 147 -6.23 8.81 -20.83
CA GLY A 147 -7.39 9.68 -20.83
C GLY A 147 -8.62 9.00 -21.45
N LEU A 148 -9.69 8.85 -20.68
CA LEU A 148 -10.98 8.33 -21.13
C LEU A 148 -11.97 9.45 -21.46
N GLY A 149 -11.70 10.67 -20.98
CA GLY A 149 -12.52 11.85 -21.20
C GLY A 149 -11.88 13.08 -20.56
N LYS A 150 -12.63 14.18 -20.48
CA LYS A 150 -12.13 15.45 -19.90
C LYS A 150 -11.75 15.29 -18.42
N ASN A 151 -12.58 14.59 -17.65
CA ASN A 151 -12.46 14.48 -16.19
C ASN A 151 -12.15 13.05 -15.73
N LEU A 152 -11.92 12.11 -16.66
CA LEU A 152 -11.72 10.70 -16.34
C LEU A 152 -10.48 10.15 -17.05
N ALA A 153 -9.66 9.39 -16.32
CA ALA A 153 -8.55 8.63 -16.88
C ALA A 153 -8.46 7.25 -16.20
N LEU A 154 -7.88 6.28 -16.91
CA LEU A 154 -7.43 5.02 -16.35
C LEU A 154 -5.96 5.20 -15.94
N ARG A 155 -5.61 4.81 -14.71
CA ARG A 155 -4.23 4.71 -14.22
C ARG A 155 -3.86 3.24 -14.07
N VAL A 156 -2.77 2.83 -14.72
CA VAL A 156 -2.16 1.50 -14.57
C VAL A 156 -0.73 1.72 -14.10
N GLU A 157 -0.31 1.02 -13.05
CA GLU A 157 0.97 1.26 -12.40
C GLU A 157 1.56 -0.03 -11.83
N ALA A 158 2.89 -0.17 -11.92
CA ALA A 158 3.68 -1.10 -11.12
C ALA A 158 4.50 -0.30 -10.10
N ARG A 159 4.53 -0.76 -8.84
CA ARG A 159 5.21 -0.07 -7.73
C ARG A 159 5.95 -1.07 -6.84
N GLY A 160 7.17 -0.70 -6.46
CA GLY A 160 7.96 -1.38 -5.44
C GLY A 160 7.92 -0.59 -4.13
N TYR A 161 7.81 -1.29 -3.02
CA TYR A 161 7.91 -0.76 -1.66
C TYR A 161 9.14 -1.32 -0.99
N ALA A 162 9.78 -0.50 -0.16
CA ALA A 162 10.84 -0.91 0.75
C ALA A 162 10.52 -0.35 2.14
N THR A 163 10.44 -1.22 3.13
CA THR A 163 10.18 -0.90 4.53
C THR A 163 11.44 -1.17 5.34
N LEU A 164 11.84 -0.21 6.15
CA LEU A 164 12.96 -0.34 7.08
C LEU A 164 12.44 -0.96 8.37
N VAL A 165 12.87 -2.18 8.65
CA VAL A 165 12.58 -2.86 9.91
C VAL A 165 13.80 -2.69 10.81
N ASP A 166 13.64 -1.99 11.95
CA ASP A 166 14.74 -1.76 12.90
C ASP A 166 15.15 -3.07 13.58
N SER A 167 16.45 -3.26 13.73
CA SER A 167 17.08 -4.46 14.29
C SER A 167 16.76 -4.73 15.77
N ASP A 168 16.15 -3.78 16.46
CA ASP A 168 15.70 -3.92 17.85
C ASP A 168 14.18 -4.11 17.96
N SER A 169 13.47 -4.22 16.84
CA SER A 169 12.02 -4.42 16.84
C SER A 169 11.68 -5.87 17.14
N LEU A 170 11.19 -6.09 18.36
CA LEU A 170 10.57 -7.36 18.76
C LEU A 170 9.18 -7.41 18.10
N LEU A 171 9.08 -8.01 16.93
CA LEU A 171 7.81 -8.17 16.23
C LEU A 171 6.96 -9.23 16.91
N PHE A 172 5.70 -8.87 17.16
CA PHE A 172 4.67 -9.76 17.69
C PHE A 172 5.01 -10.35 19.06
N CYS A 173 5.30 -9.46 20.03
CA CYS A 173 5.43 -9.85 21.43
C CYS A 173 4.08 -9.84 22.13
N GLU A 174 3.68 -10.96 22.70
CA GLU A 174 2.58 -11.05 23.64
C GLU A 174 3.11 -10.80 25.06
N SER A 175 2.61 -9.76 25.73
CA SER A 175 2.92 -9.46 27.12
C SER A 175 1.92 -10.17 28.02
N SER A 176 2.32 -11.25 28.68
CA SER A 176 1.54 -11.89 29.73
C SER A 176 2.23 -11.70 31.09
N ASP A 177 1.47 -11.72 32.20
CA ASP A 177 1.99 -11.60 33.57
C ASP A 177 3.00 -12.70 33.97
N ALA A 178 3.21 -13.70 33.10
CA ALA A 178 4.08 -14.84 33.31
C ALA A 178 5.38 -14.85 32.44
N GLY A 179 5.61 -13.81 31.64
CA GLY A 179 6.75 -13.68 30.73
C GLY A 179 6.30 -13.48 29.29
N GLY A 180 6.88 -12.50 28.60
CA GLY A 180 6.61 -12.23 27.19
C GLY A 180 7.28 -13.29 26.29
N VAL A 181 6.55 -13.82 25.32
CA VAL A 181 7.07 -14.61 24.21
C VAL A 181 7.06 -13.74 22.98
N CYS A 182 8.20 -13.55 22.31
CA CYS A 182 8.30 -12.86 21.03
C CYS A 182 8.49 -13.90 19.94
N LEU A 183 7.65 -13.84 18.91
CA LEU A 183 7.68 -14.79 17.78
C LEU A 183 8.83 -14.54 16.81
N LEU A 184 9.32 -13.29 16.70
CA LEU A 184 10.38 -12.94 15.75
C LEU A 184 11.29 -11.85 16.30
N VAL A 185 12.60 -12.07 16.24
CA VAL A 185 13.65 -11.08 16.43
C VAL A 185 14.29 -10.83 15.07
N LEU A 186 13.92 -9.71 14.43
CA LEU A 186 14.49 -9.30 13.15
C LEU A 186 15.64 -8.32 13.39
N GLU A 187 16.77 -8.57 12.78
CA GLU A 187 17.93 -7.69 12.82
C GLU A 187 18.13 -7.03 11.47
N GLY A 188 17.82 -5.71 11.42
CA GLY A 188 18.22 -4.79 10.34
C GLY A 188 17.89 -5.26 8.92
N SER A 189 16.67 -5.64 8.64
CA SER A 189 16.28 -6.16 7.33
C SER A 189 15.38 -5.18 6.57
N PHE A 190 15.57 -5.12 5.26
CA PHE A 190 14.64 -4.46 4.36
C PHE A 190 13.54 -5.44 3.99
N PHE A 191 12.30 -5.06 4.26
CA PHE A 191 11.13 -5.74 3.78
C PHE A 191 10.71 -5.13 2.44
N THR A 192 10.66 -5.93 1.38
CA THR A 192 10.34 -5.44 0.04
C THR A 192 9.08 -6.09 -0.50
N GLN A 193 8.18 -5.27 -1.05
CA GLN A 193 6.99 -5.75 -1.74
C GLN A 193 6.87 -5.10 -3.11
N TRP A 194 6.24 -5.79 -4.03
CA TRP A 194 5.83 -5.24 -5.32
C TRP A 194 4.30 -5.23 -5.44
N GLU A 195 3.78 -4.30 -6.22
CA GLU A 195 2.36 -4.15 -6.44
C GLU A 195 2.07 -3.76 -7.89
N ALA A 196 1.14 -4.48 -8.53
CA ALA A 196 0.55 -4.10 -9.80
C ALA A 196 -0.87 -3.61 -9.56
N ARG A 197 -1.20 -2.38 -10.01
CA ARG A 197 -2.48 -1.74 -9.72
C ARG A 197 -3.14 -1.14 -10.96
N ALA A 198 -4.48 -1.08 -10.91
CA ALA A 198 -5.30 -0.36 -11.87
C ALA A 198 -6.39 0.43 -11.14
N GLY A 199 -6.64 1.67 -11.56
CA GLY A 199 -7.60 2.55 -10.92
C GLY A 199 -8.19 3.58 -11.87
N LEU A 200 -9.32 4.15 -11.49
CA LEU A 200 -9.98 5.22 -12.22
C LEU A 200 -9.64 6.57 -11.58
N THR A 201 -9.04 7.45 -12.36
CA THR A 201 -8.66 8.80 -11.93
C THR A 201 -9.75 9.79 -12.29
N PHE A 202 -10.31 10.44 -11.28
CA PHE A 202 -11.27 11.53 -11.40
C PHE A 202 -10.54 12.87 -11.23
N ARG A 203 -10.72 13.78 -12.18
CA ARG A 203 -10.13 15.14 -12.20
C ARG A 203 -11.17 16.18 -11.84
N PHE A 204 -10.84 17.11 -10.92
CA PHE A 204 -11.73 18.18 -10.47
C PHE A 204 -10.98 19.45 -10.03
#